data_1364c79c8b299ccfafbd1021cb3da613
#
_entry.id   1364c79c8b299ccfafbd1021cb3da613
#
_cell.length_a   1.000
_cell.length_b   1.000
_cell.length_c   1.000
_cell.angle_alpha   90.00
_cell.angle_beta   90.00
_cell.angle_gamma   90.00
#
_symmetry.space_group_name_H-M   'P 1'
#
loop_
_entity.id
_entity.type
_entity.pdbx_description
1 polymer ?
#
loop_
_entity_poly.entity_id
_entity_poly.type
_entity_poly.pdbx_seq_one_letter_code
_entity_poly.pdbx_strand_id
1 'polypeptide(L)'
;MNEDITQYPIRILNLFTIMDRGGAETMVMNYYRHIDRTKVQFDFLVHREQPGAYEDEIRLMGGRIYRMCPVYPQNFARYRRDIQIFFQEHPEYKIVHSHMSELGYFALKEAAKQGIPVRICHAHNAPHGFDMKTIMRTYFKKRMMPYLTHLFMCGLESGRWLYGKQNESRFIMLNNAIDAAAYTYAPAKRMRMRRELGIADELVIGHVGRFNPQKNHPFLLAIFAALLNKEPNAVLLLVGGGEDMPKIQAKTQKLGIADHVRFLGIRSDVADLMQAMDVFAFPSLYEGLGIALIEAQASGLPCIVSDTIPPEAYLTDLVFSQKLSASPEE
;
A
#
# COMPACT_ATOMS: atom_id res chain seq x y z
N MET A 1 33.67 19.76 20.67
CA MET A 1 34.19 19.04 19.49
C MET A 1 33.04 18.96 18.52
N ASN A 2 33.05 19.80 17.47
CA ASN A 2 32.10 19.71 16.38
C ASN A 2 32.51 18.47 15.58
N GLU A 3 31.71 17.40 15.66
CA GLU A 3 31.83 16.32 14.70
C GLU A 3 31.40 16.86 13.34
N ASP A 4 32.30 16.83 12.39
CA ASP A 4 32.08 17.14 10.99
C ASP A 4 30.83 16.38 10.52
N ILE A 5 29.75 17.12 10.29
CA ILE A 5 28.53 16.60 9.70
C ILE A 5 28.90 16.22 8.27
N THR A 6 28.98 14.96 8.04
CA THR A 6 29.37 14.24 6.84
C THR A 6 28.85 14.91 5.55
N GLN A 7 29.76 15.12 4.61
CA GLN A 7 29.58 15.71 3.27
C GLN A 7 28.67 14.87 2.34
N TYR A 8 27.99 13.82 2.85
CA TYR A 8 27.16 12.87 2.10
C TYR A 8 25.80 12.69 2.76
N PRO A 9 24.72 12.48 1.96
CA PRO A 9 23.40 12.23 2.54
C PRO A 9 23.40 10.96 3.39
N ILE A 10 22.68 11.01 4.53
CA ILE A 10 22.39 9.81 5.32
C ILE A 10 21.59 8.84 4.45
N ARG A 11 22.11 7.63 4.25
CA ARG A 11 21.42 6.61 3.46
C ARG A 11 20.59 5.69 4.35
N ILE A 12 19.31 5.53 4.01
CA ILE A 12 18.36 4.64 4.69
C ILE A 12 18.10 3.45 3.79
N LEU A 13 18.36 2.24 4.28
CA LEU A 13 18.04 1.01 3.56
C LEU A 13 16.61 0.58 3.86
N ASN A 14 15.73 0.70 2.86
CA ASN A 14 14.35 0.25 2.92
C ASN A 14 14.22 -1.20 2.41
N LEU A 15 13.58 -2.07 3.20
CA LEU A 15 13.37 -3.48 2.84
C LEU A 15 11.95 -3.69 2.35
N PHE A 16 11.80 -4.18 1.12
CA PHE A 16 10.51 -4.49 0.48
C PHE A 16 10.52 -5.86 -0.18
N THR A 17 9.35 -6.43 -0.41
CA THR A 17 9.21 -7.60 -1.26
C THR A 17 9.50 -7.25 -2.72
N ILE A 18 8.92 -6.16 -3.20
CA ILE A 18 9.08 -5.59 -4.55
C ILE A 18 8.68 -4.11 -4.48
N MET A 19 9.28 -3.25 -5.30
CA MET A 19 8.89 -1.84 -5.40
C MET A 19 7.84 -1.64 -6.51
N ASP A 20 6.66 -2.22 -6.30
CA ASP A 20 5.53 -2.11 -7.21
C ASP A 20 4.48 -1.10 -6.68
N ARG A 21 3.34 -0.92 -7.37
CA ARG A 21 2.29 0.03 -7.00
C ARG A 21 1.38 -0.53 -5.90
N GLY A 22 1.96 -0.79 -4.72
CA GLY A 22 1.25 -1.15 -3.50
C GLY A 22 1.16 0.03 -2.52
N GLY A 23 0.32 -0.08 -1.48
CA GLY A 23 0.11 1.02 -0.53
C GLY A 23 1.37 1.42 0.24
N ALA A 24 2.15 0.44 0.74
CA ALA A 24 3.39 0.71 1.46
C ALA A 24 4.47 1.29 0.55
N GLU A 25 4.61 0.75 -0.65
CA GLU A 25 5.56 1.19 -1.67
C GLU A 25 5.22 2.62 -2.13
N THR A 26 3.95 2.89 -2.42
CA THR A 26 3.48 4.24 -2.80
C THR A 26 3.71 5.25 -1.69
N MET A 27 3.44 4.89 -0.43
CA MET A 27 3.72 5.74 0.73
C MET A 27 5.19 6.13 0.79
N VAL A 28 6.10 5.16 0.73
CA VAL A 28 7.55 5.43 0.78
C VAL A 28 8.00 6.27 -0.40
N MET A 29 7.46 6.02 -1.60
CA MET A 29 7.78 6.84 -2.78
C MET A 29 7.27 8.28 -2.64
N ASN A 30 6.10 8.49 -2.05
CA ASN A 30 5.59 9.84 -1.77
C ASN A 30 6.52 10.61 -0.81
N TYR A 31 7.02 9.96 0.24
CA TYR A 31 8.07 10.57 1.07
C TYR A 31 9.35 10.81 0.28
N TYR A 32 9.81 9.84 -0.50
CA TYR A 32 11.08 9.92 -1.23
C TYR A 32 11.11 11.05 -2.26
N ARG A 33 9.97 11.35 -2.90
CA ARG A 33 9.84 12.48 -3.84
C ARG A 33 9.99 13.83 -3.16
N HIS A 34 9.62 13.94 -1.88
CA HIS A 34 9.50 15.22 -1.16
C HIS A 34 10.62 15.47 -0.13
N ILE A 35 11.43 14.47 0.22
CA ILE A 35 12.58 14.69 1.11
C ILE A 35 13.71 15.45 0.42
N ASP A 36 14.51 16.17 1.21
CA ASP A 36 15.76 16.77 0.76
C ASP A 36 16.82 15.66 0.57
N ARG A 37 16.96 15.21 -0.69
CA ARG A 37 17.88 14.12 -1.06
C ARG A 37 19.35 14.47 -0.94
N THR A 38 19.69 15.72 -0.70
CA THR A 38 21.06 16.13 -0.37
C THR A 38 21.40 15.78 1.09
N LYS A 39 20.40 15.66 1.96
CA LYS A 39 20.55 15.30 3.38
C LYS A 39 20.23 13.84 3.68
N VAL A 40 19.17 13.31 3.06
CA VAL A 40 18.71 11.93 3.27
C VAL A 40 18.46 11.27 1.92
N GLN A 41 18.99 10.08 1.73
CA GLN A 41 18.82 9.29 0.52
C GLN A 41 18.25 7.91 0.86
N PHE A 42 17.29 7.44 0.04
CA PHE A 42 16.71 6.11 0.20
C PHE A 42 17.35 5.11 -0.76
N ASP A 43 17.70 3.95 -0.22
CA ASP A 43 18.08 2.76 -0.97
C ASP A 43 17.12 1.62 -0.65
N PHE A 44 17.03 0.65 -1.55
CA PHE A 44 16.02 -0.39 -1.48
C PHE A 44 16.66 -1.78 -1.64
N LEU A 45 16.32 -2.67 -0.71
CA LEU A 45 16.60 -4.09 -0.81
C LEU A 45 15.30 -4.84 -1.10
N VAL A 46 15.19 -5.41 -2.30
CA VAL A 46 13.99 -6.10 -2.78
C VAL A 46 14.20 -7.60 -2.89
N HIS A 47 13.10 -8.38 -2.82
CA HIS A 47 13.12 -9.84 -2.70
C HIS A 47 12.39 -10.54 -3.85
N ARG A 48 12.35 -9.90 -5.02
CA ARG A 48 11.86 -10.47 -6.29
C ARG A 48 12.85 -10.21 -7.39
N GLU A 49 12.95 -11.16 -8.34
CA GLU A 49 13.85 -11.03 -9.49
C GLU A 49 13.32 -10.02 -10.50
N GLN A 50 11.99 -10.02 -10.74
CA GLN A 50 11.36 -9.07 -11.65
C GLN A 50 11.43 -7.65 -11.11
N PRO A 51 11.65 -6.65 -11.98
CA PRO A 51 11.61 -5.23 -11.60
C PRO A 51 10.22 -4.82 -11.13
N GLY A 52 10.16 -3.98 -10.10
CA GLY A 52 8.94 -3.29 -9.69
C GLY A 52 8.74 -1.99 -10.44
N ALA A 53 7.49 -1.50 -10.49
CA ALA A 53 7.10 -0.32 -11.27
C ALA A 53 7.78 0.98 -10.84
N TYR A 54 8.32 1.07 -9.63
CA TYR A 54 9.01 2.27 -9.13
C TYR A 54 10.53 2.25 -9.30
N GLU A 55 11.12 1.15 -9.78
CA GLU A 55 12.58 1.01 -9.74
C GLU A 55 13.32 2.01 -10.61
N ASP A 56 12.80 2.33 -11.79
CA ASP A 56 13.45 3.31 -12.68
C ASP A 56 13.38 4.71 -12.08
N GLU A 57 12.25 5.09 -11.46
CA GLU A 57 12.11 6.35 -10.75
C GLU A 57 13.08 6.45 -9.55
N ILE A 58 13.22 5.36 -8.78
CA ILE A 58 14.18 5.28 -7.66
C ILE A 58 15.60 5.54 -8.16
N ARG A 59 16.01 4.91 -9.26
CA ARG A 59 17.35 5.11 -9.83
C ARG A 59 17.55 6.54 -10.32
N LEU A 60 16.56 7.13 -10.98
CA LEU A 60 16.60 8.52 -11.43
C LEU A 60 16.74 9.51 -10.26
N MET A 61 16.18 9.20 -9.09
CA MET A 61 16.33 10.00 -7.88
C MET A 61 17.63 9.73 -7.11
N GLY A 62 18.52 8.85 -7.59
CA GLY A 62 19.81 8.53 -6.99
C GLY A 62 19.76 7.41 -5.96
N GLY A 63 18.65 6.71 -5.82
CA GLY A 63 18.49 5.52 -4.98
C GLY A 63 19.11 4.28 -5.59
N ARG A 64 19.68 3.42 -4.76
CA ARG A 64 20.24 2.13 -5.13
C ARG A 64 19.22 1.03 -4.91
N ILE A 65 19.24 0.01 -5.78
CA ILE A 65 18.37 -1.15 -5.64
C ILE A 65 19.24 -2.41 -5.58
N TYR A 66 19.09 -3.14 -4.49
CA TYR A 66 19.73 -4.42 -4.27
C TYR A 66 18.70 -5.53 -4.31
N ARG A 67 19.09 -6.72 -4.76
CA ARG A 67 18.20 -7.88 -4.86
C ARG A 67 18.69 -9.05 -4.02
N MET A 68 17.77 -9.67 -3.30
CA MET A 68 17.99 -10.92 -2.58
C MET A 68 16.94 -11.96 -2.91
N CYS A 69 17.25 -13.22 -2.61
CA CYS A 69 16.27 -14.29 -2.74
C CYS A 69 15.03 -14.02 -1.84
N PRO A 70 13.85 -14.50 -2.25
CA PRO A 70 12.64 -14.39 -1.44
C PRO A 70 12.79 -15.07 -0.07
N VAL A 71 12.18 -14.46 0.97
CA VAL A 71 12.17 -14.98 2.34
C VAL A 71 11.13 -16.11 2.45
N TYR A 72 11.46 -17.28 1.88
CA TYR A 72 10.67 -18.50 1.99
C TYR A 72 11.39 -19.54 2.85
N PRO A 73 10.68 -20.50 3.46
CA PRO A 73 11.29 -21.51 4.34
C PRO A 73 12.50 -22.20 3.75
N GLN A 74 12.43 -22.60 2.46
CA GLN A 74 13.53 -23.24 1.74
C GLN A 74 14.74 -22.33 1.55
N ASN A 75 14.58 -21.02 1.62
CA ASN A 75 15.63 -20.03 1.41
C ASN A 75 16.23 -19.47 2.71
N PHE A 76 15.69 -19.79 3.89
CA PHE A 76 16.09 -19.13 5.14
C PHE A 76 17.59 -19.22 5.43
N ALA A 77 18.23 -20.36 5.19
CA ALA A 77 19.66 -20.53 5.41
C ALA A 77 20.50 -19.67 4.44
N ARG A 78 20.14 -19.67 3.15
CA ARG A 78 20.76 -18.86 2.11
C ARG A 78 20.56 -17.36 2.43
N TYR A 79 19.33 -16.94 2.69
CA TYR A 79 19.00 -15.56 2.98
C TYR A 79 19.80 -15.00 4.17
N ARG A 80 19.93 -15.80 5.27
CA ARG A 80 20.69 -15.38 6.45
C ARG A 80 22.17 -15.15 6.14
N ARG A 81 22.78 -15.99 5.32
CA ARG A 81 24.15 -15.82 4.89
C ARG A 81 24.29 -14.59 3.99
N ASP A 82 23.43 -14.46 3.00
CA ASP A 82 23.50 -13.40 2.00
C ASP A 82 23.27 -12.02 2.63
N ILE A 83 22.31 -11.88 3.57
CA ILE A 83 22.06 -10.61 4.30
C ILE A 83 23.20 -10.26 5.27
N GLN A 84 23.88 -11.27 5.85
CA GLN A 84 25.06 -11.04 6.67
C GLN A 84 26.21 -10.46 5.81
N ILE A 85 26.50 -11.08 4.67
CA ILE A 85 27.51 -10.58 3.73
C ILE A 85 27.16 -9.17 3.28
N PHE A 86 25.90 -8.92 2.91
CA PHE A 86 25.44 -7.62 2.48
C PHE A 86 25.74 -6.51 3.52
N PHE A 87 25.43 -6.72 4.79
CA PHE A 87 25.72 -5.70 5.82
C PHE A 87 27.21 -5.54 6.12
N GLN A 88 28.02 -6.56 5.89
CA GLN A 88 29.49 -6.47 5.98
C GLN A 88 30.08 -5.65 4.84
N GLU A 89 29.54 -5.79 3.63
CA GLU A 89 29.96 -5.06 2.44
C GLU A 89 29.41 -3.63 2.37
N HIS A 90 28.35 -3.33 3.15
CA HIS A 90 27.65 -2.05 3.16
C HIS A 90 27.61 -1.42 4.57
N PRO A 91 28.78 -1.10 5.17
CA PRO A 91 28.85 -0.52 6.52
C PRO A 91 28.29 0.92 6.60
N GLU A 92 28.04 1.56 5.45
CA GLU A 92 27.42 2.89 5.37
C GLU A 92 25.99 2.92 5.88
N TYR A 93 25.25 1.78 5.85
CA TYR A 93 23.89 1.76 6.36
C TYR A 93 23.83 1.76 7.88
N LYS A 94 23.45 2.92 8.45
CA LYS A 94 23.20 3.09 9.89
C LYS A 94 21.73 3.00 10.25
N ILE A 95 20.85 3.02 9.23
CA ILE A 95 19.38 2.94 9.36
C ILE A 95 18.86 1.88 8.42
N VAL A 96 18.16 0.89 8.98
CA VAL A 96 17.43 -0.14 8.24
C VAL A 96 15.94 -0.01 8.57
N HIS A 97 15.12 0.18 7.55
CA HIS A 97 13.68 0.36 7.66
C HIS A 97 12.96 -0.77 6.90
N SER A 98 12.37 -1.70 7.63
CA SER A 98 11.68 -2.85 7.05
C SER A 98 10.18 -2.60 6.92
N HIS A 99 9.67 -2.80 5.70
CA HIS A 99 8.25 -2.77 5.34
C HIS A 99 7.68 -4.18 5.08
N MET A 100 8.41 -5.21 5.52
CA MET A 100 8.09 -6.63 5.27
C MET A 100 7.36 -7.30 6.43
N SER A 101 6.73 -6.53 7.32
CA SER A 101 6.08 -7.05 8.52
C SER A 101 6.99 -8.03 9.29
N GLU A 102 6.46 -9.21 9.70
CA GLU A 102 7.20 -10.23 10.44
C GLU A 102 8.37 -10.86 9.66
N LEU A 103 8.34 -10.81 8.32
CA LEU A 103 9.45 -11.35 7.49
C LEU A 103 10.70 -10.48 7.57
N GLY A 104 10.60 -9.25 8.05
CA GLY A 104 11.75 -8.40 8.39
C GLY A 104 12.65 -8.97 9.48
N TYR A 105 12.19 -9.99 10.25
CA TYR A 105 12.93 -10.62 11.33
C TYR A 105 14.37 -10.99 10.95
N PHE A 106 14.59 -11.61 9.81
CA PHE A 106 15.91 -12.11 9.42
C PHE A 106 16.90 -10.97 9.19
N ALA A 107 16.50 -9.96 8.43
CA ALA A 107 17.34 -8.80 8.14
C ALA A 107 17.58 -7.94 9.39
N LEU A 108 16.54 -7.64 10.17
CA LEU A 108 16.65 -6.81 11.38
C LEU A 108 17.47 -7.49 12.48
N LYS A 109 17.38 -8.82 12.60
CA LYS A 109 18.24 -9.59 13.51
C LYS A 109 19.70 -9.51 13.08
N GLU A 110 19.99 -9.65 11.79
CA GLU A 110 21.36 -9.59 11.30
C GLU A 110 21.91 -8.16 11.40
N ALA A 111 21.11 -7.13 11.06
CA ALA A 111 21.45 -5.73 11.27
C ALA A 111 21.83 -5.43 12.74
N ALA A 112 21.10 -6.03 13.70
CA ALA A 112 21.44 -5.89 15.12
C ALA A 112 22.78 -6.51 15.47
N LYS A 113 23.12 -7.67 14.91
CA LYS A 113 24.41 -8.34 15.14
C LYS A 113 25.57 -7.55 14.52
N GLN A 114 25.35 -6.91 13.38
CA GLN A 114 26.34 -6.04 12.72
C GLN A 114 26.43 -4.64 13.36
N GLY A 115 25.71 -4.42 14.47
CA GLY A 115 25.79 -3.16 15.24
C GLY A 115 25.08 -1.97 14.57
N ILE A 116 24.20 -2.19 13.59
CA ILE A 116 23.43 -1.10 12.97
C ILE A 116 22.53 -0.45 14.04
N PRO A 117 22.70 0.86 14.33
CA PRO A 117 22.06 1.48 15.51
C PRO A 117 20.56 1.67 15.37
N VAL A 118 20.04 1.94 14.17
CA VAL A 118 18.61 2.23 13.93
C VAL A 118 17.97 1.13 13.09
N ARG A 119 17.05 0.39 13.71
CA ARG A 119 16.37 -0.75 13.11
C ARG A 119 14.87 -0.57 13.29
N ILE A 120 14.21 -0.19 12.20
CA ILE A 120 12.79 0.16 12.16
C ILE A 120 12.03 -0.99 11.51
N CYS A 121 10.90 -1.36 12.08
CA CYS A 121 9.88 -2.13 11.38
C CYS A 121 8.63 -1.24 11.24
N HIS A 122 7.96 -1.30 10.09
CA HIS A 122 6.78 -0.51 9.80
C HIS A 122 5.57 -1.43 9.57
N ALA A 123 4.55 -1.27 10.40
CA ALA A 123 3.30 -2.00 10.30
C ALA A 123 2.36 -1.28 9.32
N HIS A 124 2.00 -1.95 8.21
CA HIS A 124 1.13 -1.40 7.16
C HIS A 124 -0.28 -1.99 7.16
N ASN A 125 -0.43 -3.23 7.62
CA ASN A 125 -1.70 -3.97 7.58
C ASN A 125 -1.92 -4.75 8.87
N ALA A 126 -3.19 -5.02 9.18
CA ALA A 126 -3.64 -5.92 10.24
C ALA A 126 -4.48 -7.05 9.63
N PRO A 127 -3.87 -8.10 9.05
CA PRO A 127 -4.64 -9.22 8.50
C PRO A 127 -5.49 -9.90 9.56
N HIS A 128 -6.76 -10.11 9.25
CA HIS A 128 -7.71 -10.84 10.09
C HIS A 128 -7.86 -12.29 9.60
N GLY A 129 -8.22 -13.17 10.52
CA GLY A 129 -8.44 -14.59 10.26
C GLY A 129 -7.26 -15.47 10.68
N PHE A 130 -7.55 -16.77 10.81
CA PHE A 130 -6.58 -17.80 11.16
C PHE A 130 -6.29 -18.66 9.93
N ASP A 131 -5.05 -18.70 9.51
CA ASP A 131 -4.54 -19.61 8.46
C ASP A 131 -3.29 -20.33 8.98
N MET A 132 -2.83 -21.36 8.26
CA MET A 132 -1.61 -22.10 8.63
C MET A 132 -0.37 -21.17 8.73
N LYS A 133 -0.37 -20.05 8.00
CA LYS A 133 0.70 -19.06 8.06
C LYS A 133 0.69 -18.24 9.35
N THR A 134 -0.45 -18.18 10.05
CA THR A 134 -0.61 -17.41 11.29
C THR A 134 0.33 -17.89 12.40
N ILE A 135 0.58 -19.19 12.50
CA ILE A 135 1.51 -19.74 13.48
C ILE A 135 2.94 -19.23 13.21
N MET A 136 3.39 -19.33 11.96
CA MET A 136 4.71 -18.87 11.54
C MET A 136 4.85 -17.34 11.71
N ARG A 137 3.82 -16.57 11.32
CA ARG A 137 3.76 -15.12 11.52
C ARG A 137 3.89 -14.75 13.00
N THR A 138 3.14 -15.42 13.88
CA THR A 138 3.18 -15.20 15.33
C THR A 138 4.56 -15.49 15.91
N TYR A 139 5.21 -16.57 15.46
CA TYR A 139 6.56 -16.90 15.85
C TYR A 139 7.55 -15.80 15.47
N PHE A 140 7.55 -15.36 14.21
CA PHE A 140 8.49 -14.32 13.75
C PHE A 140 8.20 -12.95 14.38
N LYS A 141 6.94 -12.55 14.56
CA LYS A 141 6.58 -11.32 15.28
C LYS A 141 7.23 -11.25 16.66
N LYS A 142 7.05 -12.31 17.47
CA LYS A 142 7.64 -12.39 18.82
C LYS A 142 9.17 -12.36 18.79
N ARG A 143 9.78 -13.09 17.86
CA ARG A 143 11.24 -13.20 17.73
C ARG A 143 11.90 -11.94 17.18
N MET A 144 11.18 -11.10 16.46
CA MET A 144 11.67 -9.86 15.88
C MET A 144 11.82 -8.75 16.93
N MET A 145 10.92 -8.68 17.91
CA MET A 145 10.82 -7.59 18.89
C MET A 145 12.15 -7.18 19.56
N PRO A 146 13.01 -8.10 20.02
CA PRO A 146 14.29 -7.74 20.67
C PRO A 146 15.27 -7.00 19.75
N TYR A 147 15.10 -7.06 18.44
CA TYR A 147 15.99 -6.47 17.44
C TYR A 147 15.51 -5.11 16.95
N LEU A 148 14.30 -4.68 17.33
CA LEU A 148 13.71 -3.41 16.92
C LEU A 148 14.11 -2.28 17.87
N THR A 149 14.51 -1.15 17.29
CA THR A 149 14.72 0.10 18.02
C THR A 149 13.51 1.02 17.93
N HIS A 150 12.80 1.03 16.80
CA HIS A 150 11.64 1.88 16.54
C HIS A 150 10.49 1.04 15.94
N LEU A 151 9.28 1.29 16.42
CA LEU A 151 8.05 0.58 16.05
C LEU A 151 7.15 1.54 15.28
N PHE A 152 7.30 1.58 13.95
CA PHE A 152 6.50 2.47 13.11
C PHE A 152 5.20 1.79 12.70
N MET A 153 4.14 2.57 12.56
CA MET A 153 2.83 2.11 12.09
C MET A 153 2.14 3.20 11.27
N CYS A 154 1.29 2.78 10.32
CA CYS A 154 0.42 3.69 9.58
C CYS A 154 -0.99 3.83 10.20
N GLY A 155 -1.35 2.96 11.15
CA GLY A 155 -2.60 2.96 11.90
C GLY A 155 -2.48 2.10 13.16
N LEU A 156 -3.26 2.41 14.19
CA LEU A 156 -3.15 1.80 15.51
C LEU A 156 -3.35 0.27 15.46
N GLU A 157 -4.31 -0.21 14.70
CA GLU A 157 -4.60 -1.64 14.57
C GLU A 157 -3.45 -2.40 13.89
N SER A 158 -2.78 -1.81 12.89
CA SER A 158 -1.61 -2.43 12.27
C SER A 158 -0.44 -2.56 13.26
N GLY A 159 -0.24 -1.55 14.10
CA GLY A 159 0.75 -1.57 15.18
C GLY A 159 0.43 -2.64 16.23
N ARG A 160 -0.81 -2.69 16.72
CA ARG A 160 -1.31 -3.72 17.66
C ARG A 160 -1.12 -5.12 17.10
N TRP A 161 -1.47 -5.31 15.83
CA TRP A 161 -1.34 -6.61 15.17
C TRP A 161 0.12 -7.07 15.09
N LEU A 162 1.05 -6.18 14.72
CA LEU A 162 2.45 -6.56 14.49
C LEU A 162 3.25 -6.65 15.80
N TYR A 163 3.10 -5.68 16.69
CA TYR A 163 3.95 -5.54 17.88
C TYR A 163 3.28 -5.96 19.18
N GLY A 164 1.95 -6.13 19.17
CA GLY A 164 1.16 -6.42 20.37
C GLY A 164 0.80 -5.17 21.17
N LYS A 165 -0.41 -5.16 21.74
CA LYS A 165 -0.99 -4.05 22.51
C LYS A 165 -0.10 -3.56 23.66
N GLN A 166 0.66 -4.47 24.28
CA GLN A 166 1.57 -4.14 25.41
C GLN A 166 2.72 -3.20 25.02
N ASN A 167 2.96 -2.95 23.74
CA ASN A 167 4.02 -2.06 23.24
C ASN A 167 3.49 -0.71 22.72
N GLU A 168 2.20 -0.39 22.90
CA GLU A 168 1.57 0.83 22.36
C GLU A 168 2.31 2.12 22.74
N SER A 169 2.83 2.21 23.95
CA SER A 169 3.61 3.39 24.42
C SER A 169 4.90 3.65 23.61
N ARG A 170 5.34 2.68 22.82
CA ARG A 170 6.54 2.77 21.95
C ARG A 170 6.20 2.99 20.49
N PHE A 171 4.91 3.03 20.15
CA PHE A 171 4.49 3.18 18.75
C PHE A 171 4.79 4.60 18.26
N ILE A 172 5.27 4.65 17.03
CA ILE A 172 5.52 5.90 16.31
C ILE A 172 4.61 5.89 15.08
N MET A 173 3.64 6.80 15.06
CA MET A 173 2.77 6.99 13.92
C MET A 173 3.56 7.69 12.81
N LEU A 174 3.65 7.03 11.65
CA LEU A 174 4.09 7.66 10.42
C LEU A 174 2.93 7.53 9.42
N ASN A 175 2.22 8.62 9.24
CA ASN A 175 1.02 8.66 8.41
C ASN A 175 1.36 8.36 6.95
N ASN A 176 0.45 7.70 6.26
CA ASN A 176 0.51 7.65 4.81
C ASN A 176 0.32 9.08 4.27
N ALA A 177 1.24 9.50 3.43
CA ALA A 177 1.20 10.82 2.79
C ALA A 177 0.95 10.68 1.29
N ILE A 178 0.23 11.64 0.74
CA ILE A 178 0.00 11.79 -0.70
C ILE A 178 0.41 13.19 -1.14
N ASP A 179 0.69 13.36 -2.43
CA ASP A 179 0.75 14.69 -3.02
C ASP A 179 -0.68 15.18 -3.30
N ALA A 180 -1.29 15.83 -2.32
CA ALA A 180 -2.68 16.29 -2.41
C ALA A 180 -2.91 17.23 -3.60
N ALA A 181 -1.90 18.02 -4.01
CA ALA A 181 -2.00 18.91 -5.14
C ALA A 181 -2.24 18.16 -6.47
N ALA A 182 -1.67 16.96 -6.62
CA ALA A 182 -1.89 16.12 -7.79
C ALA A 182 -3.35 15.66 -7.93
N TYR A 183 -4.06 15.51 -6.81
CA TYR A 183 -5.45 15.05 -6.75
C TYR A 183 -6.49 16.16 -6.76
N THR A 184 -6.08 17.42 -6.59
CA THR A 184 -7.01 18.56 -6.59
C THR A 184 -7.92 18.55 -7.83
N TYR A 185 -9.23 18.70 -7.59
CA TYR A 185 -10.24 18.68 -8.65
C TYR A 185 -9.95 19.71 -9.73
N ALA A 186 -9.97 19.28 -10.98
CA ALA A 186 -9.72 20.10 -12.16
C ALA A 186 -10.70 19.74 -13.28
N PRO A 187 -11.67 20.64 -13.60
CA PRO A 187 -12.68 20.39 -14.63
C PRO A 187 -12.10 19.99 -16.00
N ALA A 188 -10.98 20.58 -16.38
CA ALA A 188 -10.29 20.26 -17.64
C ALA A 188 -9.75 18.82 -17.67
N LYS A 189 -9.18 18.35 -16.54
CA LYS A 189 -8.73 16.94 -16.37
C LYS A 189 -9.92 15.98 -16.43
N ARG A 190 -11.02 16.30 -15.71
CA ARG A 190 -12.26 15.53 -15.74
C ARG A 190 -12.79 15.36 -17.17
N MET A 191 -12.96 16.46 -17.90
CA MET A 191 -13.45 16.41 -19.29
C MET A 191 -12.53 15.60 -20.21
N ARG A 192 -11.22 15.75 -20.05
CA ARG A 192 -10.23 14.97 -20.81
C ARG A 192 -10.36 13.49 -20.52
N MET A 193 -10.33 13.08 -19.24
CA MET A 193 -10.36 11.67 -18.86
C MET A 193 -11.67 10.99 -19.22
N ARG A 194 -12.81 11.66 -19.03
CA ARG A 194 -14.11 11.10 -19.46
C ARG A 194 -14.14 10.90 -20.98
N ARG A 195 -13.61 11.83 -21.76
CA ARG A 195 -13.50 11.68 -23.22
C ARG A 195 -12.59 10.52 -23.61
N GLU A 196 -11.40 10.40 -23.00
CA GLU A 196 -10.47 9.30 -23.25
C GLU A 196 -11.06 7.94 -22.89
N LEU A 197 -11.87 7.88 -21.87
CA LEU A 197 -12.60 6.69 -21.45
C LEU A 197 -13.90 6.49 -22.24
N GLY A 198 -14.30 7.39 -23.17
CA GLY A 198 -15.57 7.33 -23.90
C GLY A 198 -16.77 7.36 -22.95
N ILE A 199 -16.72 8.21 -21.92
CA ILE A 199 -17.77 8.48 -20.93
C ILE A 199 -18.31 9.88 -21.20
N ALA A 200 -19.63 10.02 -21.31
CA ALA A 200 -20.30 11.32 -21.47
C ALA A 200 -20.91 11.75 -20.11
N ASP A 201 -22.20 11.53 -19.93
CA ASP A 201 -22.95 11.98 -18.75
C ASP A 201 -23.28 10.83 -17.78
N GLU A 202 -22.74 9.63 -18.02
CA GLU A 202 -22.97 8.46 -17.17
C GLU A 202 -22.50 8.72 -15.73
N LEU A 203 -23.21 8.15 -14.76
CA LEU A 203 -22.76 8.08 -13.37
C LEU A 203 -21.57 7.12 -13.27
N VAL A 204 -20.43 7.60 -12.80
CA VAL A 204 -19.18 6.84 -12.74
C VAL A 204 -18.86 6.46 -11.29
N ILE A 205 -18.95 5.17 -11.01
CA ILE A 205 -18.46 4.60 -9.76
C ILE A 205 -17.01 4.15 -9.97
N GLY A 206 -16.09 4.60 -9.10
CA GLY A 206 -14.69 4.24 -9.16
C GLY A 206 -14.24 3.34 -8.02
N HIS A 207 -13.31 2.45 -8.31
CA HIS A 207 -12.56 1.69 -7.30
C HIS A 207 -11.10 1.58 -7.71
N VAL A 208 -10.20 1.83 -6.77
CA VAL A 208 -8.76 1.69 -6.96
C VAL A 208 -8.23 0.70 -5.93
N GLY A 209 -7.65 -0.41 -6.38
CA GLY A 209 -7.11 -1.42 -5.49
C GLY A 209 -6.63 -2.68 -6.19
N ARG A 210 -5.84 -3.48 -5.45
CA ARG A 210 -5.36 -4.77 -5.94
C ARG A 210 -6.52 -5.77 -6.00
N PHE A 211 -6.62 -6.54 -7.08
CA PHE A 211 -7.59 -7.63 -7.19
C PHE A 211 -7.18 -8.81 -6.31
N ASN A 212 -7.58 -8.75 -5.05
CA ASN A 212 -7.38 -9.76 -4.02
C ASN A 212 -8.62 -9.83 -3.09
N PRO A 213 -8.74 -10.84 -2.20
CA PRO A 213 -9.89 -10.98 -1.31
C PRO A 213 -10.13 -9.77 -0.40
N GLN A 214 -9.05 -9.07 0.01
CA GLN A 214 -9.13 -7.92 0.91
C GLN A 214 -10.03 -6.80 0.36
N LYS A 215 -9.96 -6.50 -0.94
CA LYS A 215 -10.69 -5.41 -1.60
C LYS A 215 -12.16 -5.73 -1.90
N ASN A 216 -12.58 -6.98 -1.70
CA ASN A 216 -13.97 -7.42 -1.78
C ASN A 216 -14.69 -7.04 -3.08
N HIS A 217 -14.02 -7.15 -4.22
CA HIS A 217 -14.61 -6.89 -5.53
C HIS A 217 -15.92 -7.67 -5.79
N PRO A 218 -16.09 -8.93 -5.30
CA PRO A 218 -17.36 -9.62 -5.48
C PRO A 218 -18.57 -8.90 -4.89
N PHE A 219 -18.42 -8.22 -3.75
CA PHE A 219 -19.47 -7.43 -3.13
C PHE A 219 -19.67 -6.10 -3.87
N LEU A 220 -18.59 -5.45 -4.31
CA LEU A 220 -18.69 -4.26 -5.17
C LEU A 220 -19.49 -4.51 -6.43
N LEU A 221 -19.29 -5.66 -7.10
CA LEU A 221 -20.07 -6.02 -8.28
C LEU A 221 -21.55 -6.26 -7.98
N ALA A 222 -21.88 -6.80 -6.79
CA ALA A 222 -23.26 -6.97 -6.36
C ALA A 222 -23.95 -5.61 -6.11
N ILE A 223 -23.27 -4.67 -5.44
CA ILE A 223 -23.74 -3.29 -5.26
C ILE A 223 -23.96 -2.63 -6.61
N PHE A 224 -23.00 -2.74 -7.52
CA PHE A 224 -23.09 -2.12 -8.83
C PHE A 224 -24.22 -2.71 -9.69
N ALA A 225 -24.42 -4.03 -9.63
CA ALA A 225 -25.57 -4.67 -10.31
C ALA A 225 -26.92 -4.18 -9.78
N ALA A 226 -27.03 -3.96 -8.46
CA ALA A 226 -28.23 -3.37 -7.86
C ALA A 226 -28.42 -1.90 -8.28
N LEU A 227 -27.32 -1.14 -8.36
CA LEU A 227 -27.36 0.26 -8.83
C LEU A 227 -27.89 0.38 -10.27
N LEU A 228 -27.47 -0.52 -11.17
CA LEU A 228 -27.90 -0.51 -12.57
C LEU A 228 -29.43 -0.62 -12.74
N ASN A 229 -30.16 -1.17 -11.77
CA ASN A 229 -31.64 -1.18 -11.79
C ASN A 229 -32.25 0.22 -11.62
N LYS A 230 -31.48 1.15 -10.98
CA LYS A 230 -31.89 2.55 -10.72
C LYS A 230 -31.26 3.52 -11.72
N GLU A 231 -30.01 3.26 -12.09
CA GLU A 231 -29.18 4.07 -12.99
C GLU A 231 -28.62 3.20 -14.13
N PRO A 232 -29.44 2.90 -15.16
CA PRO A 232 -29.09 1.94 -16.21
C PRO A 232 -27.85 2.32 -17.02
N ASN A 233 -27.46 3.59 -17.04
CA ASN A 233 -26.30 4.08 -17.80
C ASN A 233 -25.04 4.21 -16.91
N ALA A 234 -25.08 3.77 -15.64
CA ALA A 234 -23.90 3.87 -14.76
C ALA A 234 -22.73 3.01 -15.28
N VAL A 235 -21.52 3.47 -15.00
CA VAL A 235 -20.26 2.80 -15.36
C VAL A 235 -19.44 2.55 -14.11
N LEU A 236 -18.86 1.35 -13.98
CA LEU A 236 -17.92 1.00 -12.94
C LEU A 236 -16.49 0.98 -13.49
N LEU A 237 -15.62 1.82 -12.95
CA LEU A 237 -14.20 1.84 -13.26
C LEU A 237 -13.41 1.08 -12.20
N LEU A 238 -12.73 0.01 -12.60
CA LEU A 238 -11.87 -0.81 -11.75
C LEU A 238 -10.41 -0.61 -12.14
N VAL A 239 -9.65 0.06 -11.24
CA VAL A 239 -8.23 0.38 -11.45
C VAL A 239 -7.37 -0.49 -10.55
N GLY A 240 -6.44 -1.22 -11.13
CA GLY A 240 -5.51 -2.10 -10.44
C GLY A 240 -5.29 -3.42 -11.15
N GLY A 241 -4.45 -4.26 -10.56
CA GLY A 241 -4.17 -5.62 -11.03
C GLY A 241 -4.18 -6.59 -9.86
N GLY A 242 -4.11 -7.89 -10.13
CA GLY A 242 -4.03 -8.92 -9.10
C GLY A 242 -4.54 -10.26 -9.55
N GLU A 243 -4.28 -11.28 -8.74
CA GLU A 243 -4.54 -12.69 -9.09
C GLU A 243 -6.02 -13.03 -9.24
N ASP A 244 -6.91 -12.29 -8.57
CA ASP A 244 -8.36 -12.51 -8.67
C ASP A 244 -9.02 -11.81 -9.85
N MET A 245 -8.31 -10.98 -10.63
CA MET A 245 -8.88 -10.23 -11.76
C MET A 245 -9.64 -11.11 -12.76
N PRO A 246 -9.13 -12.29 -13.21
CA PRO A 246 -9.88 -13.16 -14.12
C PRO A 246 -11.19 -13.67 -13.52
N LYS A 247 -11.23 -13.96 -12.22
CA LYS A 247 -12.45 -14.39 -11.51
C LYS A 247 -13.49 -13.27 -11.45
N ILE A 248 -13.03 -12.03 -11.23
CA ILE A 248 -13.89 -10.86 -11.17
C ILE A 248 -14.48 -10.55 -12.56
N GLN A 249 -13.67 -10.65 -13.63
CA GLN A 249 -14.14 -10.54 -15.01
C GLN A 249 -15.22 -11.60 -15.34
N ALA A 250 -14.97 -12.86 -14.98
CA ALA A 250 -15.97 -13.91 -15.19
C ALA A 250 -17.26 -13.64 -14.39
N LYS A 251 -17.16 -13.00 -13.21
CA LYS A 251 -18.33 -12.64 -12.39
C LYS A 251 -19.15 -11.53 -13.04
N THR A 252 -18.55 -10.53 -13.71
CA THR A 252 -19.32 -9.49 -14.43
C THR A 252 -20.17 -10.08 -15.56
N GLN A 253 -19.64 -11.07 -16.27
CA GLN A 253 -20.38 -11.80 -17.30
C GLN A 253 -21.60 -12.55 -16.70
N LYS A 254 -21.37 -13.27 -15.58
CA LYS A 254 -22.46 -14.01 -14.89
C LYS A 254 -23.56 -13.09 -14.38
N LEU A 255 -23.24 -11.87 -13.99
CA LEU A 255 -24.19 -10.87 -13.50
C LEU A 255 -24.85 -10.07 -14.64
N GLY A 256 -24.44 -10.26 -15.90
CA GLY A 256 -24.96 -9.50 -17.05
C GLY A 256 -24.60 -8.02 -17.07
N ILE A 257 -23.50 -7.63 -16.36
CA ILE A 257 -23.09 -6.22 -16.21
C ILE A 257 -21.76 -5.90 -16.91
N ALA A 258 -21.24 -6.82 -17.71
CA ALA A 258 -19.89 -6.71 -18.27
C ALA A 258 -19.71 -5.46 -19.15
N ASP A 259 -20.71 -5.03 -19.88
CA ASP A 259 -20.67 -3.85 -20.76
C ASP A 259 -20.59 -2.53 -19.98
N HIS A 260 -20.96 -2.56 -18.69
CA HIS A 260 -20.92 -1.41 -17.78
C HIS A 260 -19.67 -1.38 -16.90
N VAL A 261 -18.80 -2.42 -16.95
CA VAL A 261 -17.61 -2.49 -16.11
C VAL A 261 -16.34 -2.36 -16.95
N ARG A 262 -15.48 -1.42 -16.60
CA ARG A 262 -14.21 -1.17 -17.28
C ARG A 262 -13.04 -1.54 -16.40
N PHE A 263 -12.28 -2.54 -16.83
CA PHE A 263 -11.04 -2.98 -16.18
C PHE A 263 -9.87 -2.20 -16.78
N LEU A 264 -9.34 -1.22 -16.03
CA LEU A 264 -8.30 -0.31 -16.52
C LEU A 264 -6.87 -0.82 -16.29
N GLY A 265 -6.72 -1.94 -15.56
CA GLY A 265 -5.41 -2.49 -15.21
C GLY A 265 -4.63 -1.59 -14.26
N ILE A 266 -3.33 -1.83 -14.16
CA ILE A 266 -2.41 -1.02 -13.34
C ILE A 266 -2.12 0.27 -14.09
N ARG A 267 -2.40 1.43 -13.45
CA ARG A 267 -2.27 2.77 -14.03
C ARG A 267 -1.31 3.63 -13.21
N SER A 268 -0.64 4.56 -13.89
CA SER A 268 0.20 5.59 -13.25
C SER A 268 -0.50 6.92 -13.05
N ASP A 269 -1.59 7.15 -13.76
CA ASP A 269 -2.39 8.36 -13.80
C ASP A 269 -3.67 8.26 -12.95
N VAL A 270 -3.57 7.59 -11.78
CA VAL A 270 -4.71 7.38 -10.87
C VAL A 270 -5.36 8.70 -10.45
N ALA A 271 -4.55 9.74 -10.21
CA ALA A 271 -5.05 11.07 -9.88
C ALA A 271 -5.94 11.67 -10.98
N ASP A 272 -5.59 11.46 -12.24
CA ASP A 272 -6.39 11.91 -13.39
C ASP A 272 -7.64 11.02 -13.58
N LEU A 273 -7.51 9.71 -13.37
CA LEU A 273 -8.65 8.77 -13.42
C LEU A 273 -9.70 9.10 -12.36
N MET A 274 -9.29 9.47 -11.15
CA MET A 274 -10.21 9.88 -10.08
C MET A 274 -11.03 11.11 -10.46
N GLN A 275 -10.51 12.01 -11.32
CA GLN A 275 -11.27 13.14 -11.83
C GLN A 275 -12.47 12.74 -12.69
N ALA A 276 -12.42 11.57 -13.35
CA ALA A 276 -13.54 11.06 -14.15
C ALA A 276 -14.68 10.46 -13.32
N MET A 277 -14.43 10.12 -12.06
CA MET A 277 -15.38 9.47 -11.15
C MET A 277 -16.37 10.47 -10.56
N ASP A 278 -17.52 9.97 -10.12
CA ASP A 278 -18.54 10.71 -9.37
C ASP A 278 -18.63 10.22 -7.92
N VAL A 279 -18.40 8.91 -7.70
CA VAL A 279 -18.40 8.28 -6.38
C VAL A 279 -17.24 7.29 -6.31
N PHE A 280 -16.57 7.24 -5.18
CA PHE A 280 -15.53 6.24 -4.89
C PHE A 280 -16.10 5.15 -3.98
N ALA A 281 -16.12 3.90 -4.43
CA ALA A 281 -16.60 2.76 -3.66
C ALA A 281 -15.44 1.94 -3.08
N PHE A 282 -15.42 1.73 -1.76
CA PHE A 282 -14.31 1.07 -1.07
C PHE A 282 -14.78 0.03 -0.04
N PRO A 283 -15.39 -1.09 -0.48
CA PRO A 283 -15.99 -2.11 0.39
C PRO A 283 -14.97 -3.14 0.91
N SER A 284 -13.75 -2.70 1.22
CA SER A 284 -12.66 -3.57 1.69
C SER A 284 -13.04 -4.30 2.97
N LEU A 285 -12.59 -5.56 3.12
CA LEU A 285 -12.80 -6.35 4.33
C LEU A 285 -11.95 -5.87 5.50
N TYR A 286 -10.82 -5.27 5.24
CA TYR A 286 -9.91 -4.64 6.20
C TYR A 286 -8.89 -3.75 5.48
N GLU A 287 -8.40 -2.73 6.16
CA GLU A 287 -7.31 -1.86 5.67
C GLU A 287 -6.34 -1.52 6.80
N GLY A 288 -5.10 -1.18 6.43
CA GLY A 288 -4.18 -0.51 7.35
C GLY A 288 -4.57 0.95 7.54
N LEU A 289 -4.61 1.70 6.45
CA LEU A 289 -5.17 3.06 6.38
C LEU A 289 -5.95 3.28 5.07
N GLY A 290 -5.57 2.62 3.97
CA GLY A 290 -6.26 2.74 2.69
C GLY A 290 -5.90 4.02 1.92
N ILE A 291 -4.67 4.10 1.38
CA ILE A 291 -4.19 5.28 0.63
C ILE A 291 -5.18 5.71 -0.47
N ALA A 292 -5.76 4.77 -1.22
CA ALA A 292 -6.70 5.08 -2.29
C ALA A 292 -7.95 5.84 -1.80
N LEU A 293 -8.38 5.60 -0.55
CA LEU A 293 -9.46 6.38 0.07
C LEU A 293 -9.02 7.81 0.38
N ILE A 294 -7.79 8.01 0.82
CA ILE A 294 -7.24 9.35 1.06
C ILE A 294 -7.10 10.13 -0.26
N GLU A 295 -6.63 9.46 -1.30
CA GLU A 295 -6.52 9.99 -2.66
C GLU A 295 -7.90 10.40 -3.22
N ALA A 296 -8.93 9.58 -3.02
CA ALA A 296 -10.29 9.89 -3.44
C ALA A 296 -10.86 11.11 -2.70
N GLN A 297 -10.66 11.21 -1.39
CA GLN A 297 -11.05 12.38 -0.60
C GLN A 297 -10.33 13.66 -1.07
N ALA A 298 -9.02 13.57 -1.36
CA ALA A 298 -8.24 14.69 -1.90
C ALA A 298 -8.74 15.12 -3.29
N SER A 299 -9.35 14.19 -4.04
CA SER A 299 -10.00 14.47 -5.34
C SER A 299 -11.40 15.10 -5.18
N GLY A 300 -11.90 15.26 -3.95
CA GLY A 300 -13.24 15.78 -3.68
C GLY A 300 -14.36 14.77 -3.94
N LEU A 301 -14.06 13.47 -4.01
CA LEU A 301 -15.04 12.44 -4.29
C LEU A 301 -15.82 12.04 -3.03
N PRO A 302 -17.15 11.94 -3.09
CA PRO A 302 -17.93 11.16 -2.12
C PRO A 302 -17.42 9.72 -2.09
N CYS A 303 -17.13 9.20 -0.89
CA CYS A 303 -16.55 7.89 -0.69
C CYS A 303 -17.50 7.01 0.12
N ILE A 304 -17.99 5.92 -0.48
CA ILE A 304 -18.79 4.92 0.22
C ILE A 304 -17.85 3.80 0.66
N VAL A 305 -17.73 3.59 1.96
CA VAL A 305 -16.75 2.66 2.53
C VAL A 305 -17.41 1.63 3.45
N SER A 306 -16.76 0.50 3.63
CA SER A 306 -17.18 -0.47 4.66
C SER A 306 -16.87 0.03 6.07
N ASP A 307 -17.66 -0.41 7.06
CA ASP A 307 -17.47 -0.14 8.49
C ASP A 307 -16.20 -0.76 9.10
N THR A 308 -15.46 -1.53 8.31
CA THR A 308 -14.17 -2.11 8.67
C THR A 308 -12.98 -1.18 8.41
N ILE A 309 -13.22 -0.04 7.73
CA ILE A 309 -12.16 0.95 7.45
C ILE A 309 -11.84 1.75 8.70
N PRO A 310 -10.54 1.88 9.07
CA PRO A 310 -10.15 2.63 10.25
C PRO A 310 -10.63 4.10 10.19
N PRO A 311 -11.20 4.64 11.29
CA PRO A 311 -11.65 6.04 11.34
C PRO A 311 -10.54 7.06 11.05
N GLU A 312 -9.28 6.70 11.28
CA GLU A 312 -8.11 7.52 10.96
C GLU A 312 -7.97 7.83 9.46
N ALA A 313 -8.66 7.06 8.60
CA ALA A 313 -8.72 7.31 7.16
C ALA A 313 -9.81 8.33 6.75
N TYR A 314 -10.68 8.76 7.67
CA TYR A 314 -11.76 9.71 7.41
C TYR A 314 -11.26 11.13 7.64
N LEU A 315 -10.68 11.72 6.60
CA LEU A 315 -10.03 13.04 6.68
C LEU A 315 -10.97 14.19 6.30
N THR A 316 -12.12 13.87 5.70
CA THR A 316 -13.13 14.84 5.25
C THR A 316 -14.54 14.32 5.53
N ASP A 317 -15.54 15.21 5.43
CA ASP A 317 -16.96 14.87 5.55
C ASP A 317 -17.53 14.14 4.32
N LEU A 318 -16.67 13.78 3.36
CA LEU A 318 -17.06 13.07 2.14
C LEU A 318 -17.09 11.53 2.33
N VAL A 319 -16.78 11.00 3.51
CA VAL A 319 -16.73 9.56 3.77
C VAL A 319 -18.02 9.09 4.44
N PHE A 320 -18.70 8.18 3.78
CA PHE A 320 -19.95 7.56 4.23
C PHE A 320 -19.72 6.08 4.50
N SER A 321 -19.81 5.67 5.77
CA SER A 321 -19.57 4.29 6.18
C SER A 321 -20.86 3.46 6.16
N GLN A 322 -20.80 2.26 5.59
CA GLN A 322 -21.89 1.29 5.57
C GLN A 322 -21.42 -0.08 6.08
N LYS A 323 -22.32 -0.80 6.73
CA LYS A 323 -22.01 -2.14 7.21
C LYS A 323 -21.83 -3.12 6.04
N LEU A 324 -20.81 -3.95 6.08
CA LEU A 324 -20.65 -5.04 5.10
C LEU A 324 -21.78 -6.08 5.16
N SER A 325 -22.56 -6.11 6.24
CA SER A 325 -23.75 -6.94 6.38
C SER A 325 -25.01 -6.32 5.78
N ALA A 326 -24.95 -5.09 5.30
CA ALA A 326 -26.05 -4.43 4.59
C ALA A 326 -26.31 -5.14 3.25
N SER A 327 -27.54 -5.06 2.76
CA SER A 327 -27.83 -5.59 1.44
C SER A 327 -27.20 -4.73 0.33
N PRO A 328 -26.87 -5.30 -0.84
CA PRO A 328 -26.35 -4.50 -1.95
C PRO A 328 -27.31 -3.40 -2.45
N GLU A 329 -28.60 -3.50 -2.14
CA GLU A 329 -29.64 -2.53 -2.53
C GLU A 329 -29.73 -1.33 -1.59
N GLU A 330 -29.28 -1.46 -0.32
CA GLU A 330 -29.16 -0.38 0.66
C GLU A 330 -28.05 0.59 0.30
#